data_214e4f9683d3a84a00833a5240b825cd
#
_entry.id   214e4f9683d3a84a00833a5240b825cd
#
_cell.length_a   1.000
_cell.length_b   1.000
_cell.length_c   1.000
_cell.angle_alpha   90.00
_cell.angle_beta   90.00
_cell.angle_gamma   90.00
#
_symmetry.space_group_name_H-M   'P 1'
#
loop_
_entity.id
_entity.type
_entity.pdbx_description
1 polymer ?
#
loop_
_entity_poly.entity_id
_entity_poly.type
_entity_poly.pdbx_seq_one_letter_code
_entity_poly.pdbx_strand_id
1 'polypeptide(L)'
;MYNNSVTALIDNSDKMIKKYRHTLKIFKENRDNVCLLWRPHPLIEATIGSLIPQLWEKYSQLVEEYKREDWGIYDDTPELDRAIVLSDGYYGDSSSVVKLMQEAGKVCMIQNVDVLQ
;
A
#
# COMPACT_ATOMS: atom_id res chain seq x y z
N MET A 1 7.49 -1.69 -4.41
CA MET A 1 6.83 -1.23 -3.14
C MET A 1 5.46 -0.67 -3.45
N TYR A 2 4.45 -1.11 -2.73
CA TYR A 2 3.12 -0.50 -2.76
C TYR A 2 2.93 0.27 -1.46
N ASN A 3 2.81 1.58 -1.54
CA ASN A 3 2.74 2.48 -0.39
C ASN A 3 1.42 3.24 -0.39
N ASN A 4 0.84 3.43 0.80
CA ASN A 4 -0.44 4.10 0.99
C ASN A 4 -0.31 5.22 2.02
N SER A 5 -0.91 6.36 1.74
CA SER A 5 -0.94 7.49 2.65
C SER A 5 -2.21 7.49 3.50
N VAL A 6 -2.11 8.09 4.70
CA VAL A 6 -3.26 8.26 5.59
C VAL A 6 -4.31 9.17 4.94
N THR A 7 -3.87 10.28 4.37
CA THR A 7 -4.75 11.29 3.74
C THR A 7 -5.56 10.69 2.60
N ALA A 8 -4.92 9.92 1.72
CA ALA A 8 -5.61 9.29 0.60
C ALA A 8 -6.72 8.35 1.07
N LEU A 9 -6.48 7.59 2.13
CA LEU A 9 -7.48 6.68 2.69
C LEU A 9 -8.63 7.46 3.34
N ILE A 10 -8.35 8.50 4.11
CA ILE A 10 -9.38 9.33 4.74
C ILE A 10 -10.25 10.00 3.66
N ASP A 11 -9.64 10.60 2.65
CA ASP A 11 -10.35 11.37 1.63
C ASP A 11 -11.22 10.50 0.72
N ASN A 12 -10.85 9.25 0.52
CA ASN A 12 -11.52 8.37 -0.44
C ASN A 12 -12.29 7.20 0.20
N SER A 13 -12.02 6.91 1.47
CA SER A 13 -12.75 5.90 2.27
C SER A 13 -12.96 4.56 1.53
N ASP A 14 -14.21 4.16 1.27
CA ASP A 14 -14.53 2.89 0.63
C ASP A 14 -13.96 2.74 -0.79
N LYS A 15 -13.85 3.85 -1.54
CA LYS A 15 -13.20 3.82 -2.85
C LYS A 15 -11.76 3.36 -2.75
N MET A 16 -11.04 3.83 -1.72
CA MET A 16 -9.65 3.44 -1.53
C MET A 16 -9.54 1.98 -1.12
N ILE A 17 -10.44 1.47 -0.29
CA ILE A 17 -10.47 0.05 0.07
C ILE A 17 -10.67 -0.81 -1.19
N LYS A 18 -11.59 -0.42 -2.08
CA LYS A 18 -11.78 -1.10 -3.36
C LYS A 18 -10.53 -1.06 -4.22
N LYS A 19 -9.85 0.09 -4.25
CA LYS A 19 -8.59 0.24 -5.00
C LYS A 19 -7.50 -0.66 -4.43
N TYR A 20 -7.35 -0.72 -3.11
CA TYR A 20 -6.40 -1.63 -2.48
C TYR A 20 -6.68 -3.08 -2.86
N ARG A 21 -7.92 -3.51 -2.72
CA ARG A 21 -8.33 -4.89 -3.03
C ARG A 21 -8.06 -5.22 -4.50
N HIS A 22 -8.36 -4.32 -5.40
CA HIS A 22 -8.13 -4.50 -6.83
C HIS A 22 -6.63 -4.58 -7.14
N THR A 23 -5.84 -3.68 -6.58
CA THR A 23 -4.39 -3.65 -6.77
C THR A 23 -3.73 -4.93 -6.24
N LEU A 24 -4.09 -5.35 -5.04
CA LEU A 24 -3.57 -6.58 -4.45
C LEU A 24 -3.91 -7.79 -5.29
N LYS A 25 -5.12 -7.84 -5.86
CA LYS A 25 -5.54 -8.92 -6.74
C LYS A 25 -4.66 -9.00 -7.98
N ILE A 26 -4.37 -7.85 -8.62
CA ILE A 26 -3.51 -7.80 -9.81
C ILE A 26 -2.11 -8.32 -9.49
N PHE A 27 -1.52 -7.86 -8.39
CA PHE A 27 -0.20 -8.33 -7.98
C PHE A 27 -0.20 -9.81 -7.61
N LYS A 28 -1.24 -10.28 -6.96
CA LYS A 28 -1.39 -11.71 -6.64
C LYS A 28 -1.43 -12.57 -7.90
N GLU A 29 -2.17 -12.13 -8.92
CA GLU A 29 -2.26 -12.85 -10.20
C GLU A 29 -0.93 -12.88 -10.95
N ASN A 30 -0.04 -11.94 -10.65
CA ASN A 30 1.28 -11.82 -11.28
C ASN A 30 2.43 -12.19 -10.32
N ARG A 31 2.15 -12.89 -9.22
CA ARG A 31 3.12 -13.20 -8.17
C ARG A 31 4.32 -14.04 -8.63
N ASP A 32 4.19 -14.74 -9.74
CA ASP A 32 5.29 -15.52 -10.30
C ASP A 32 6.37 -14.65 -10.94
N ASN A 33 6.02 -13.42 -11.30
CA ASN A 33 6.92 -12.48 -11.97
C ASN A 33 7.27 -11.26 -11.12
N VAL A 34 6.42 -10.91 -10.16
CA VAL A 34 6.56 -9.71 -9.33
C VAL A 34 6.31 -10.06 -7.87
N CYS A 35 7.24 -9.69 -7.00
CA CYS A 35 7.05 -9.78 -5.56
C CYS A 35 6.56 -8.44 -5.03
N LEU A 36 5.39 -8.43 -4.41
CA LEU A 36 4.83 -7.21 -3.82
C LEU A 36 5.33 -7.03 -2.39
N LEU A 37 5.91 -5.85 -2.13
CA LEU A 37 6.16 -5.37 -0.78
C LEU A 37 5.12 -4.30 -0.48
N TRP A 38 4.10 -4.64 0.32
CA TRP A 38 3.04 -3.72 0.71
C TRP A 38 3.44 -3.01 1.99
N ARG A 39 3.58 -1.70 1.91
CA ARG A 39 4.03 -0.86 3.01
C ARG A 39 3.10 0.33 3.20
N PRO A 40 1.95 0.14 3.89
CA PRO A 40 1.08 1.26 4.25
C PRO A 40 1.78 2.18 5.23
N HIS A 41 1.34 3.44 5.27
CA HIS A 41 1.89 4.38 6.23
C HIS A 41 1.67 3.87 7.67
N PRO A 42 2.69 3.91 8.54
CA PRO A 42 2.59 3.35 9.89
C PRO A 42 1.47 3.94 10.76
N LEU A 43 1.03 5.17 10.48
CA LEU A 43 -0.03 5.83 11.23
C LEU A 43 -1.45 5.48 10.77
N ILE A 44 -1.61 4.70 9.69
CA ILE A 44 -2.95 4.34 9.21
C ILE A 44 -3.75 3.61 10.30
N GLU A 45 -3.14 2.62 10.94
CA GLU A 45 -3.80 1.84 11.97
C GLU A 45 -4.33 2.71 13.11
N ALA A 46 -3.47 3.54 13.69
CA ALA A 46 -3.85 4.39 14.82
C ALA A 46 -4.87 5.45 14.41
N THR A 47 -4.70 6.07 13.24
CA THR A 47 -5.55 7.16 12.79
C THR A 47 -6.94 6.67 12.38
N ILE A 48 -7.02 5.65 11.53
CA ILE A 48 -8.29 5.12 11.03
C ILE A 48 -9.05 4.37 12.13
N GLY A 49 -8.33 3.62 12.96
CA GLY A 49 -8.94 2.92 14.09
C GLY A 49 -9.62 3.85 15.08
N SER A 50 -9.07 5.05 15.29
CA SER A 50 -9.62 6.04 16.19
C SER A 50 -10.73 6.88 15.55
N LEU A 51 -10.58 7.29 14.29
CA LEU A 51 -11.46 8.26 13.65
C LEU A 51 -12.61 7.62 12.88
N ILE A 52 -12.39 6.48 12.23
CA ILE A 52 -13.37 5.84 11.34
C ILE A 52 -13.39 4.33 11.61
N PRO A 53 -14.03 3.87 12.71
CA PRO A 53 -13.99 2.44 13.08
C PRO A 53 -14.52 1.49 12.01
N GLN A 54 -15.54 1.91 11.25
CA GLN A 54 -16.11 1.07 10.17
C GLN A 54 -15.12 0.88 9.02
N LEU A 55 -14.37 1.93 8.69
CA LEU A 55 -13.33 1.85 7.68
C LEU A 55 -12.15 0.99 8.16
N TRP A 56 -11.80 1.11 9.43
CA TRP A 56 -10.78 0.29 10.05
C TRP A 56 -11.11 -1.19 9.96
N GLU A 57 -12.37 -1.58 10.21
CA GLU A 57 -12.80 -2.96 10.11
C GLU A 57 -12.52 -3.53 8.72
N LYS A 58 -12.91 -2.81 7.67
CA LYS A 58 -12.68 -3.23 6.28
C LYS A 58 -11.19 -3.30 5.94
N TYR A 59 -10.44 -2.29 6.36
CA TYR A 59 -9.01 -2.21 6.12
C TYR A 59 -8.27 -3.35 6.83
N SER A 60 -8.59 -3.61 8.10
CA SER A 60 -7.93 -4.66 8.87
C SER A 60 -8.22 -6.06 8.32
N GLN A 61 -9.43 -6.31 7.82
CA GLN A 61 -9.74 -7.56 7.13
C GLN A 61 -8.86 -7.76 5.91
N LEU A 62 -8.66 -6.73 5.12
CA LEU A 62 -7.82 -6.77 3.93
C LEU A 62 -6.36 -7.08 4.28
N VAL A 63 -5.83 -6.46 5.33
CA VAL A 63 -4.48 -6.71 5.82
C VAL A 63 -4.33 -8.16 6.31
N GLU A 64 -5.30 -8.65 7.08
CA GLU A 64 -5.27 -10.01 7.59
C GLU A 64 -5.33 -11.05 6.47
N GLU A 65 -6.16 -10.83 5.45
CA GLU A 65 -6.21 -11.70 4.27
C GLU A 65 -4.86 -11.74 3.55
N TYR A 66 -4.25 -10.58 3.34
CA TYR A 66 -2.96 -10.47 2.67
C TYR A 66 -1.87 -11.24 3.44
N LYS A 67 -1.80 -11.08 4.74
CA LYS A 67 -0.84 -11.78 5.59
C LYS A 67 -1.07 -13.29 5.58
N ARG A 68 -2.33 -13.71 5.66
CA ARG A 68 -2.69 -15.14 5.71
C ARG A 68 -2.38 -15.86 4.40
N GLU A 69 -2.62 -15.20 3.26
CA GLU A 69 -2.39 -15.79 1.95
C GLU A 69 -0.91 -15.93 1.60
N ASP A 70 -0.06 -15.14 2.23
CA ASP A 70 1.41 -15.27 2.20
C ASP A 70 2.04 -15.31 0.80
N TRP A 71 1.45 -14.59 -0.16
CA TRP A 71 2.01 -14.49 -1.51
C TRP A 71 2.88 -13.23 -1.72
N GLY A 72 2.90 -12.32 -0.75
CA GLY A 72 3.66 -11.08 -0.79
C GLY A 72 4.24 -10.76 0.58
N ILE A 73 4.91 -9.61 0.68
CA ILE A 73 5.54 -9.14 1.91
C ILE A 73 4.74 -7.99 2.48
N TYR A 74 4.44 -8.00 3.78
CA TYR A 74 3.84 -6.89 4.50
C TYR A 74 4.89 -6.23 5.38
N ASP A 75 5.21 -4.97 5.10
CA ASP A 75 6.22 -4.23 5.85
C ASP A 75 5.54 -3.19 6.76
N ASP A 76 5.46 -3.50 8.03
CA ASP A 76 4.97 -2.61 9.08
C ASP A 76 6.09 -2.03 9.94
N THR A 77 7.34 -2.18 9.50
CA THR A 77 8.51 -1.68 10.24
C THR A 77 8.74 -0.20 9.97
N PRO A 78 9.48 0.50 10.85
CA PRO A 78 9.86 1.88 10.60
C PRO A 78 11.04 2.03 9.62
N GLU A 79 11.57 0.91 9.08
CA GLU A 79 12.79 0.90 8.28
C GLU A 79 12.52 1.21 6.81
N LEU A 80 12.18 2.47 6.51
CA LEU A 80 11.89 2.92 5.16
C LEU A 80 13.09 2.75 4.20
N ASP A 81 14.29 3.05 4.66
CA ASP A 81 15.50 2.96 3.82
C ASP A 81 15.71 1.54 3.30
N ARG A 82 15.47 0.54 4.16
CA ARG A 82 15.55 -0.86 3.76
C ARG A 82 14.53 -1.19 2.67
N ALA A 83 13.29 -0.73 2.83
CA ALA A 83 12.24 -0.96 1.86
C ALA A 83 12.58 -0.33 0.50
N ILE A 84 13.16 0.86 0.50
CA ILE A 84 13.60 1.55 -0.72
C ILE A 84 14.70 0.75 -1.42
N VAL A 85 15.70 0.31 -0.68
CA VAL A 85 16.83 -0.45 -1.24
C VAL A 85 16.35 -1.78 -1.85
N LEU A 86 15.45 -2.48 -1.18
CA LEU A 86 14.97 -3.79 -1.62
C LEU A 86 14.00 -3.71 -2.80
N SER A 87 13.36 -2.57 -3.02
CA SER A 87 12.34 -2.43 -4.05
C SER A 87 12.94 -2.00 -5.39
N ASP A 88 12.42 -2.55 -6.49
CA ASP A 88 12.83 -2.19 -7.85
C ASP A 88 12.00 -1.04 -8.41
N GLY A 89 10.82 -0.82 -7.87
CA GLY A 89 9.91 0.23 -8.30
C GLY A 89 8.87 0.56 -7.24
N TYR A 90 8.11 1.62 -7.50
CA TYR A 90 7.08 2.14 -6.60
C TYR A 90 5.74 2.22 -7.34
N TYR A 91 4.70 1.76 -6.68
CA TYR A 91 3.32 2.05 -7.04
C TYR A 91 2.57 2.45 -5.78
N GLY A 92 1.75 3.48 -5.85
CA GLY A 92 0.98 3.87 -4.67
C GLY A 92 0.62 5.34 -4.65
N ASP A 93 0.31 5.83 -3.45
CA ASP A 93 -0.15 7.20 -3.26
C ASP A 93 1.01 8.20 -3.36
N SER A 94 0.68 9.42 -3.80
CA SER A 94 1.64 10.52 -3.77
C SER A 94 2.02 10.82 -2.32
N SER A 95 3.32 10.77 -2.03
CA SER A 95 3.86 11.00 -0.68
C SER A 95 5.34 11.36 -0.77
N SER A 96 5.94 11.69 0.38
CA SER A 96 7.38 11.95 0.46
C SER A 96 8.24 10.75 0.03
N VAL A 97 7.70 9.54 0.11
CA VAL A 97 8.38 8.31 -0.31
C VAL A 97 8.69 8.33 -1.81
N VAL A 98 7.80 8.92 -2.62
CA VAL A 98 8.00 9.02 -4.07
C VAL A 98 9.32 9.74 -4.39
N LYS A 99 9.58 10.86 -3.72
CA LYS A 99 10.81 11.62 -3.92
C LYS A 99 12.04 10.79 -3.56
N LEU A 100 11.98 10.08 -2.44
CA LEU A 100 13.09 9.23 -2.00
C LEU A 100 13.34 8.09 -2.99
N MET A 101 12.30 7.49 -3.53
CA MET A 101 12.41 6.44 -4.54
C MET A 101 13.03 6.98 -5.83
N GLN A 102 12.62 8.17 -6.27
CA GLN A 102 13.17 8.82 -7.44
C GLN A 102 14.66 9.15 -7.26
N GLU A 103 15.03 9.66 -6.10
CA GLU A 103 16.44 9.94 -5.76
C GLU A 103 17.29 8.66 -5.76
N ALA A 104 16.68 7.52 -5.41
CA ALA A 104 17.33 6.21 -5.48
C ALA A 104 17.37 5.62 -6.89
N GLY A 105 16.86 6.32 -7.90
CA GLY A 105 16.83 5.86 -9.28
C GLY A 105 15.76 4.84 -9.60
N LYS A 106 14.71 4.73 -8.76
CA LYS A 106 13.63 3.75 -8.93
C LYS A 106 12.48 4.35 -9.74
N VAL A 107 11.81 3.53 -10.54
CA VAL A 107 10.62 3.93 -11.29
C VAL A 107 9.44 4.09 -10.34
N CYS A 108 8.67 5.17 -10.51
CA CYS A 108 7.52 5.46 -9.66
C CYS A 108 6.26 5.65 -10.50
N MET A 109 5.17 5.04 -10.08
CA MET A 109 3.85 5.20 -10.64
C MET A 109 2.87 5.56 -9.54
N ILE A 110 2.15 6.68 -9.70
CA ILE A 110 1.18 7.14 -8.71
C ILE A 110 -0.19 6.54 -9.05
N GLN A 111 -0.82 5.90 -8.06
CA GLN A 111 -2.15 5.31 -8.27
C GLN A 111 -3.24 6.38 -8.32
N ASN A 112 -4.26 6.10 -9.12
CA ASN A 112 -5.47 6.90 -9.19
C ASN A 112 -6.64 6.05 -8.65
N VAL A 113 -7.26 6.50 -7.56
CA VAL A 113 -8.34 5.77 -6.89
C VAL A 113 -9.57 5.57 -7.79
N ASP A 114 -9.76 6.45 -8.76
CA ASP A 114 -10.90 6.38 -9.69
C ASP A 114 -10.69 5.39 -10.84
N VAL A 115 -9.48 4.84 -10.96
CA VAL A 115 -9.12 3.88 -12.02
C VAL A 115 -8.92 2.50 -11.40
N LEU A 116 -9.81 1.56 -11.71
CA LEU A 116 -9.76 0.18 -11.24
C LEU A 116 -9.26 -0.73 -12.38
N GLN A 117 -7.98 -0.65 -12.65
CA GLN A 117 -7.36 -1.50 -13.70
C GLN A 117 -6.07 -2.09 -13.22
#